data_9f8109439ff3abd035bedf7e3948867b
#
_entry.id   9f8109439ff3abd035bedf7e3948867b
#
_cell.length_a   1.000
_cell.length_b   1.000
_cell.length_c   1.000
_cell.angle_alpha   90.00
_cell.angle_beta   90.00
_cell.angle_gamma   90.00
#
_symmetry.space_group_name_H-M   'P 1'
#
loop_
_entity.id
_entity.type
_entity.pdbx_description
1 polymer ?
#
loop_
_entity_poly.entity_id
_entity_poly.type
_entity_poly.pdbx_seq_one_letter_code
_entity_poly.pdbx_strand_id
1 'polypeptide(L)'
;MKYHLNKKFWKTKRVFVTGHTGFKGSWLCIFLKLLGAEVTGYSLKPPTKPNLFTLTNIKRIIKKSIISDVRDYKRLYKEIKKSKASIIFHLAAQPLVRHSYSEPKETFDTNFSGTLNILECVKKIKKVKSTVIITTDKVYDIKKNKIFKETDTLGGTDPYSSSKVCVEFLFSSYINSFFNSKNKQMLATVRAGNVIGGGDYSKDRLIPDIYRFYKKKKKILLRNPLAVRPWQHVLEPLSGYLLLTEHLHDKKIKRLQQNWNFGPNISSCKTVRYVANFFSNSLRLNVVNAKTKNKTDKSKKKVFKAETSILRLSNHK
;
A
#
# COMPACT_ATOMS: atom_id res chain seq x y z
N MET A 1 -9.13 18.84 -15.61
CA MET A 1 -9.50 19.37 -14.27
C MET A 1 -8.37 19.07 -13.29
N LYS A 2 -7.83 20.09 -12.62
CA LYS A 2 -6.93 19.85 -11.46
C LYS A 2 -7.81 19.49 -10.28
N TYR A 3 -7.81 18.22 -9.88
CA TYR A 3 -8.51 17.79 -8.67
C TYR A 3 -7.71 18.26 -7.46
N HIS A 4 -8.29 19.16 -6.66
CA HIS A 4 -7.69 19.60 -5.41
C HIS A 4 -8.38 18.91 -4.23
N LEU A 5 -7.58 18.42 -3.28
CA LEU A 5 -8.09 17.89 -2.01
C LEU A 5 -8.82 18.97 -1.23
N ASN A 6 -9.99 18.62 -0.71
CA ASN A 6 -10.86 19.56 0.01
C ASN A 6 -10.41 19.69 1.47
N LYS A 7 -9.60 20.70 1.77
CA LYS A 7 -9.11 20.95 3.13
C LYS A 7 -10.24 21.17 4.13
N LYS A 8 -11.36 21.81 3.73
CA LYS A 8 -12.53 22.00 4.61
C LYS A 8 -13.17 20.67 5.01
N PHE A 9 -13.22 19.71 4.08
CA PHE A 9 -13.68 18.34 4.36
C PHE A 9 -12.82 17.67 5.43
N TRP A 10 -11.49 17.69 5.27
CA TRP A 10 -10.56 16.96 6.15
C TRP A 10 -10.46 17.57 7.55
N LYS A 11 -10.53 18.90 7.69
CA LYS A 11 -10.40 19.61 8.97
C LYS A 11 -11.38 19.11 10.04
N THR A 12 -12.53 18.55 9.66
CA THR A 12 -13.56 18.05 10.57
C THR A 12 -13.51 16.53 10.78
N LYS A 13 -12.61 15.81 10.13
CA LYS A 13 -12.62 14.34 10.12
C LYS A 13 -11.73 13.73 11.19
N ARG A 14 -12.27 12.69 11.83
CA ARG A 14 -11.51 11.76 12.65
C ARG A 14 -11.18 10.53 11.80
N VAL A 15 -9.90 10.26 11.65
CA VAL A 15 -9.36 9.24 10.76
C VAL A 15 -8.61 8.19 11.57
N PHE A 16 -8.92 6.92 11.33
CA PHE A 16 -8.20 5.80 11.90
C PHE A 16 -7.27 5.20 10.83
N VAL A 17 -5.97 5.12 11.11
CA VAL A 17 -4.96 4.64 10.16
C VAL A 17 -4.27 3.42 10.73
N THR A 18 -4.48 2.25 10.13
CA THR A 18 -3.66 1.08 10.47
C THR A 18 -2.36 1.09 9.68
N GLY A 19 -1.28 0.59 10.27
CA GLY A 19 0.04 0.61 9.62
C GLY A 19 0.72 1.98 9.61
N HIS A 20 0.35 2.88 10.52
CA HIS A 20 0.85 4.26 10.61
C HIS A 20 2.35 4.38 10.91
N THR A 21 2.98 3.33 11.43
CA THR A 21 4.43 3.29 11.71
C THR A 21 5.27 2.90 10.49
N GLY A 22 4.62 2.35 9.45
CA GLY A 22 5.26 1.99 8.20
C GLY A 22 5.49 3.20 7.28
N PHE A 23 6.27 3.03 6.22
CA PHE A 23 6.64 4.09 5.28
C PHE A 23 5.42 4.84 4.70
N LYS A 24 4.53 4.13 4.02
CA LYS A 24 3.33 4.71 3.39
C LYS A 24 2.35 5.28 4.42
N GLY A 25 2.19 4.58 5.56
CA GLY A 25 1.31 5.02 6.64
C GLY A 25 1.81 6.29 7.34
N SER A 26 3.12 6.45 7.53
CA SER A 26 3.71 7.68 8.08
C SER A 26 3.50 8.88 7.14
N TRP A 27 3.72 8.73 5.83
CA TRP A 27 3.40 9.76 4.85
C TRP A 27 1.92 10.15 4.86
N LEU A 28 1.02 9.16 4.95
CA LEU A 28 -0.42 9.43 5.05
C LEU A 28 -0.77 10.22 6.32
N CYS A 29 -0.16 9.90 7.45
CA CYS A 29 -0.36 10.65 8.69
C CYS A 29 0.09 12.12 8.57
N ILE A 30 1.25 12.37 7.95
CA ILE A 30 1.72 13.74 7.66
C ILE A 30 0.71 14.46 6.76
N PHE A 31 0.28 13.82 5.68
CA PHE A 31 -0.64 14.42 4.72
C PHE A 31 -1.99 14.77 5.37
N LEU A 32 -2.57 13.84 6.12
CA LEU A 32 -3.82 14.06 6.86
C LEU A 32 -3.68 15.20 7.89
N LYS A 33 -2.54 15.28 8.59
CA LYS A 33 -2.27 16.38 9.52
C LYS A 33 -2.22 17.74 8.83
N LEU A 34 -1.55 17.83 7.67
CA LEU A 34 -1.50 19.06 6.86
C LEU A 34 -2.89 19.50 6.36
N LEU A 35 -3.77 18.53 6.10
CA LEU A 35 -5.18 18.79 5.76
C LEU A 35 -6.05 19.13 6.98
N GLY A 36 -5.53 19.01 8.20
CA GLY A 36 -6.23 19.34 9.43
C GLY A 36 -7.07 18.20 10.04
N ALA A 37 -6.92 16.97 9.55
CA ALA A 37 -7.62 15.81 10.11
C ALA A 37 -7.04 15.38 11.48
N GLU A 38 -7.91 14.85 12.34
CA GLU A 38 -7.53 14.24 13.62
C GLU A 38 -7.24 12.75 13.42
N VAL A 39 -5.98 12.34 13.55
CA VAL A 39 -5.54 10.98 13.22
C VAL A 39 -5.32 10.14 14.48
N THR A 40 -5.89 8.94 14.52
CA THR A 40 -5.54 7.84 15.43
C THR A 40 -4.84 6.75 14.65
N GLY A 41 -3.58 6.47 14.98
CA GLY A 41 -2.79 5.41 14.36
C GLY A 41 -2.81 4.11 15.16
N TYR A 42 -2.84 2.96 14.47
CA TYR A 42 -2.80 1.61 15.05
C TYR A 42 -1.88 0.71 14.24
N SER A 43 -0.82 0.18 14.83
CA SER A 43 0.19 -0.61 14.11
C SER A 43 1.13 -1.32 15.06
N LEU A 44 1.87 -2.29 14.57
CA LEU A 44 3.08 -2.79 15.22
C LEU A 44 4.14 -1.68 15.33
N LYS A 45 5.22 -1.94 16.07
CA LYS A 45 6.40 -1.06 16.11
C LYS A 45 6.95 -0.82 14.71
N PRO A 46 7.65 0.31 14.45
CA PRO A 46 8.28 0.55 13.17
C PRO A 46 9.16 -0.63 12.72
N PRO A 47 9.06 -1.09 11.45
CA PRO A 47 9.74 -2.30 10.99
C PRO A 47 11.22 -2.14 10.71
N THR A 48 11.75 -0.91 10.72
CA THR A 48 13.15 -0.59 10.39
C THR A 48 13.77 0.41 11.34
N LYS A 49 15.10 0.41 11.41
CA LYS A 49 15.91 1.48 12.02
C LYS A 49 16.97 1.90 10.99
N PRO A 50 16.99 3.18 10.56
CA PRO A 50 16.02 4.24 10.85
C PRO A 50 14.63 3.97 10.22
N ASN A 51 13.64 4.82 10.53
CA ASN A 51 12.29 4.77 9.96
C ASN A 51 11.67 6.17 9.93
N LEU A 52 10.75 6.39 8.99
CA LEU A 52 10.10 7.69 8.81
C LEU A 52 9.29 8.10 10.04
N PHE A 53 8.59 7.17 10.67
CA PHE A 53 7.75 7.42 11.84
C PHE A 53 8.51 8.13 12.97
N THR A 54 9.75 7.67 13.27
CA THR A 54 10.60 8.26 14.31
C THR A 54 11.25 9.55 13.82
N LEU A 55 11.79 9.57 12.60
CA LEU A 55 12.50 10.73 12.05
C LEU A 55 11.62 11.97 11.94
N THR A 56 10.33 11.79 11.60
CA THR A 56 9.37 12.90 11.49
C THR A 56 8.50 13.07 12.75
N ASN A 57 8.81 12.32 13.80
CA ASN A 57 8.11 12.42 15.08
C ASN A 57 6.57 12.28 14.96
N ILE A 58 6.09 11.35 14.11
CA ILE A 58 4.67 11.12 13.86
C ILE A 58 3.86 10.99 15.14
N LYS A 59 4.43 10.35 16.18
CA LYS A 59 3.76 10.16 17.47
C LYS A 59 3.27 11.48 18.10
N ARG A 60 4.00 12.60 17.86
CA ARG A 60 3.62 13.93 18.39
C ARG A 60 2.65 14.68 17.49
N ILE A 61 2.61 14.39 16.19
CA ILE A 61 1.77 15.14 15.25
C ILE A 61 0.37 14.55 15.07
N ILE A 62 0.16 13.27 15.42
CA ILE A 62 -1.16 12.64 15.41
C ILE A 62 -1.77 12.65 16.83
N LYS A 63 -3.09 12.55 16.91
CA LYS A 63 -3.81 12.57 18.19
C LYS A 63 -3.41 11.42 19.10
N LYS A 64 -3.32 10.20 18.55
CA LYS A 64 -2.98 8.99 19.32
C LYS A 64 -2.24 8.00 18.44
N SER A 65 -1.16 7.43 18.95
CA SER A 65 -0.42 6.32 18.34
C SER A 65 -0.54 5.09 19.23
N ILE A 66 -1.14 4.02 18.70
CA ILE A 66 -1.40 2.76 19.41
C ILE A 66 -0.51 1.70 18.79
N ILE A 67 0.36 1.11 19.60
CA ILE A 67 1.20 -0.02 19.19
C ILE A 67 0.44 -1.31 19.53
N SER A 68 -0.05 -1.97 18.48
CA SER A 68 -0.80 -3.24 18.59
C SER A 68 -0.95 -3.93 17.23
N ASP A 69 -1.41 -5.17 17.26
CA ASP A 69 -1.56 -6.02 16.10
C ASP A 69 -3.00 -5.98 15.54
N VAL A 70 -3.15 -5.88 14.22
CA VAL A 70 -4.47 -5.91 13.54
C VAL A 70 -5.15 -7.28 13.63
N ARG A 71 -4.40 -8.32 13.99
CA ARG A 71 -4.93 -9.68 14.25
C ARG A 71 -5.68 -9.76 15.57
N ASP A 72 -5.41 -8.86 16.52
CA ASP A 72 -6.17 -8.75 17.76
C ASP A 72 -7.49 -8.01 17.52
N TYR A 73 -8.53 -8.76 17.16
CA TYR A 73 -9.85 -8.23 16.86
C TYR A 73 -10.46 -7.44 18.03
N LYS A 74 -10.38 -7.98 19.26
CA LYS A 74 -11.01 -7.35 20.43
C LYS A 74 -10.43 -5.97 20.69
N ARG A 75 -9.11 -5.86 20.68
CA ARG A 75 -8.41 -4.59 20.87
C ARG A 75 -8.63 -3.63 19.70
N LEU A 76 -8.55 -4.12 18.46
CA LEU A 76 -8.81 -3.33 17.27
C LEU A 76 -10.21 -2.71 17.29
N TYR A 77 -11.24 -3.50 17.56
CA TYR A 77 -12.63 -3.04 17.69
C TYR A 77 -12.78 -1.96 18.77
N LYS A 78 -12.22 -2.20 19.97
CA LYS A 78 -12.23 -1.25 21.08
C LYS A 78 -11.62 0.10 20.69
N GLU A 79 -10.44 0.08 20.05
CA GLU A 79 -9.72 1.30 19.73
C GLU A 79 -10.38 2.05 18.54
N ILE A 80 -10.92 1.38 17.53
CA ILE A 80 -11.71 2.02 16.46
C ILE A 80 -12.95 2.69 17.07
N LYS A 81 -13.71 2.00 17.91
CA LYS A 81 -14.91 2.54 18.59
C LYS A 81 -14.55 3.77 19.43
N LYS A 82 -13.48 3.70 20.23
CA LYS A 82 -13.01 4.79 21.10
C LYS A 82 -12.51 6.01 20.31
N SER A 83 -11.91 5.80 19.13
CA SER A 83 -11.42 6.89 18.27
C SER A 83 -12.55 7.77 17.71
N LYS A 84 -13.78 7.26 17.68
CA LYS A 84 -14.94 7.89 17.02
C LYS A 84 -14.65 8.25 15.55
N ALA A 85 -13.76 7.52 14.89
CA ALA A 85 -13.38 7.76 13.51
C ALA A 85 -14.56 7.59 12.56
N SER A 86 -14.68 8.49 11.59
CA SER A 86 -15.63 8.38 10.48
C SER A 86 -14.99 7.80 9.23
N ILE A 87 -13.66 7.76 9.19
CA ILE A 87 -12.85 7.28 8.05
C ILE A 87 -11.80 6.28 8.56
N ILE A 88 -11.63 5.18 7.83
CA ILE A 88 -10.55 4.21 8.08
C ILE A 88 -9.68 4.08 6.83
N PHE A 89 -8.36 4.17 7.00
CA PHE A 89 -7.36 3.71 6.03
C PHE A 89 -6.67 2.46 6.57
N HIS A 90 -6.81 1.34 5.86
CA HIS A 90 -6.20 0.09 6.26
C HIS A 90 -4.94 -0.20 5.44
N LEU A 91 -3.76 0.20 6.01
CA LEU A 91 -2.45 -0.02 5.40
C LEU A 91 -1.63 -1.10 6.11
N ALA A 92 -2.06 -1.57 7.29
CA ALA A 92 -1.35 -2.63 8.00
C ALA A 92 -1.31 -3.90 7.14
N ALA A 93 -0.11 -4.38 6.88
CA ALA A 93 0.12 -5.58 6.09
C ALA A 93 1.56 -6.07 6.33
N GLN A 94 1.82 -7.34 6.04
CA GLN A 94 3.15 -7.84 5.73
C GLN A 94 3.42 -7.58 4.23
N PRO A 95 4.28 -6.61 3.83
CA PRO A 95 4.36 -6.11 2.46
C PRO A 95 5.53 -6.70 1.65
N LEU A 96 6.37 -7.54 2.24
CA LEU A 96 7.62 -8.02 1.65
C LEU A 96 7.42 -9.38 0.98
N VAL A 97 7.51 -9.43 -0.35
CA VAL A 97 7.37 -10.65 -1.14
C VAL A 97 8.37 -11.72 -0.70
N ARG A 98 9.64 -11.37 -0.46
CA ARG A 98 10.63 -12.36 -0.03
C ARG A 98 10.35 -12.93 1.35
N HIS A 99 9.89 -12.10 2.28
CA HIS A 99 9.50 -12.55 3.62
C HIS A 99 8.30 -13.50 3.55
N SER A 100 7.38 -13.31 2.60
CA SER A 100 6.22 -14.20 2.47
C SER A 100 6.57 -15.64 2.08
N TYR A 101 7.75 -15.87 1.51
CA TYR A 101 8.23 -17.24 1.24
C TYR A 101 8.79 -17.94 2.48
N SER A 102 9.40 -17.19 3.39
CA SER A 102 9.88 -17.76 4.66
C SER A 102 8.75 -17.86 5.70
N GLU A 103 7.82 -16.89 5.69
CA GLU A 103 6.73 -16.79 6.68
C GLU A 103 5.35 -16.65 5.98
N PRO A 104 4.90 -17.68 5.25
CA PRO A 104 3.64 -17.61 4.52
C PRO A 104 2.45 -17.50 5.47
N LYS A 105 2.45 -18.24 6.58
CA LYS A 105 1.36 -18.19 7.57
C LYS A 105 1.21 -16.78 8.15
N GLU A 106 2.29 -16.16 8.62
CA GLU A 106 2.26 -14.79 9.13
C GLU A 106 1.71 -13.81 8.07
N THR A 107 2.10 -14.02 6.80
CA THR A 107 1.66 -13.18 5.67
C THR A 107 0.15 -13.26 5.48
N PHE A 108 -0.43 -14.46 5.47
CA PHE A 108 -1.88 -14.64 5.36
C PHE A 108 -2.62 -14.16 6.61
N ASP A 109 -2.16 -14.50 7.80
CA ASP A 109 -2.77 -14.06 9.05
C ASP A 109 -2.81 -12.53 9.15
N THR A 110 -1.73 -11.86 8.76
CA THR A 110 -1.68 -10.39 8.81
C THR A 110 -2.52 -9.76 7.71
N ASN A 111 -2.37 -10.21 6.45
CA ASN A 111 -3.00 -9.56 5.31
C ASN A 111 -4.48 -9.91 5.20
N PHE A 112 -4.84 -11.18 5.31
CA PHE A 112 -6.22 -11.64 5.17
C PHE A 112 -6.98 -11.49 6.48
N SER A 113 -6.55 -12.14 7.57
CA SER A 113 -7.30 -12.09 8.84
C SER A 113 -7.30 -10.69 9.45
N GLY A 114 -6.20 -9.93 9.32
CA GLY A 114 -6.17 -8.52 9.72
C GLY A 114 -7.18 -7.66 8.95
N THR A 115 -7.37 -7.89 7.65
CA THR A 115 -8.38 -7.19 6.85
C THR A 115 -9.80 -7.65 7.21
N LEU A 116 -10.00 -8.96 7.45
CA LEU A 116 -11.27 -9.49 7.93
C LEU A 116 -11.70 -8.80 9.22
N ASN A 117 -10.78 -8.63 10.18
CA ASN A 117 -11.03 -7.92 11.42
C ASN A 117 -11.46 -6.46 11.19
N ILE A 118 -10.86 -5.76 10.23
CA ILE A 118 -11.28 -4.40 9.85
C ILE A 118 -12.70 -4.40 9.30
N LEU A 119 -13.03 -5.31 8.39
CA LEU A 119 -14.37 -5.40 7.80
C LEU A 119 -15.44 -5.70 8.84
N GLU A 120 -15.16 -6.61 9.77
CA GLU A 120 -16.04 -6.90 10.92
C GLU A 120 -16.22 -5.69 11.86
N CYS A 121 -15.15 -4.93 12.11
CA CYS A 121 -15.24 -3.68 12.86
C CYS A 121 -16.13 -2.66 12.15
N VAL A 122 -15.92 -2.46 10.84
CA VAL A 122 -16.70 -1.51 10.03
C VAL A 122 -18.17 -1.92 10.00
N LYS A 123 -18.46 -3.20 9.82
CA LYS A 123 -19.84 -3.73 9.81
C LYS A 123 -20.60 -3.36 11.11
N LYS A 124 -19.93 -3.44 12.25
CA LYS A 124 -20.52 -3.18 13.59
C LYS A 124 -20.51 -1.69 13.97
N ILE A 125 -19.51 -0.91 13.56
CA ILE A 125 -19.33 0.48 14.00
C ILE A 125 -19.94 1.45 12.98
N LYS A 126 -21.20 1.76 13.11
CA LYS A 126 -21.98 2.61 12.16
C LYS A 126 -21.46 4.06 12.04
N LYS A 127 -20.60 4.50 12.96
CA LYS A 127 -19.93 5.81 12.91
C LYS A 127 -18.92 5.90 11.75
N VAL A 128 -18.29 4.78 11.38
CA VAL A 128 -17.41 4.70 10.22
C VAL A 128 -18.24 4.86 8.95
N LYS A 129 -17.94 5.86 8.13
CA LYS A 129 -18.67 6.18 6.89
C LYS A 129 -17.92 5.76 5.65
N SER A 130 -16.59 5.86 5.65
CA SER A 130 -15.77 5.42 4.53
C SER A 130 -14.54 4.64 4.99
N THR A 131 -14.19 3.61 4.21
CA THR A 131 -13.04 2.76 4.48
C THR A 131 -12.30 2.49 3.18
N VAL A 132 -10.99 2.74 3.18
CA VAL A 132 -10.10 2.42 2.06
C VAL A 132 -9.11 1.35 2.50
N ILE A 133 -9.11 0.22 1.79
CA ILE A 133 -8.26 -0.95 2.05
C ILE A 133 -7.16 -1.00 0.99
N ILE A 134 -5.92 -0.97 1.43
CA ILE A 134 -4.76 -0.94 0.53
C ILE A 134 -4.35 -2.37 0.15
N THR A 135 -4.47 -2.68 -1.13
CA THR A 135 -3.97 -3.92 -1.72
C THR A 135 -2.72 -3.65 -2.57
N THR A 136 -2.60 -4.21 -3.77
CA THR A 136 -1.40 -4.11 -4.60
C THR A 136 -1.72 -4.36 -6.08
N ASP A 137 -0.88 -3.87 -6.99
CA ASP A 137 -0.87 -4.22 -8.41
C ASP A 137 -0.56 -5.71 -8.67
N LYS A 138 0.04 -6.40 -7.70
CA LYS A 138 0.42 -7.82 -7.81
C LYS A 138 -0.77 -8.79 -7.67
N VAL A 139 -1.98 -8.27 -7.53
CA VAL A 139 -3.21 -9.09 -7.50
C VAL A 139 -3.63 -9.59 -8.88
N TYR A 140 -3.09 -9.03 -9.97
CA TYR A 140 -3.46 -9.44 -11.32
C TYR A 140 -2.76 -10.72 -11.79
N ASP A 141 -3.42 -11.44 -12.69
CA ASP A 141 -2.78 -12.55 -13.42
C ASP A 141 -1.81 -11.99 -14.46
N ILE A 142 -0.53 -11.99 -14.08
CA ILE A 142 0.58 -11.43 -14.86
C ILE A 142 1.05 -12.29 -16.05
N LYS A 143 0.39 -13.41 -16.36
CA LYS A 143 0.72 -14.20 -17.56
C LYS A 143 0.50 -13.41 -18.84
N LYS A 144 -0.37 -12.41 -18.81
CA LYS A 144 -0.64 -11.50 -19.91
C LYS A 144 0.19 -10.23 -19.75
N ASN A 145 1.10 -9.97 -20.67
CA ASN A 145 1.90 -8.73 -20.70
C ASN A 145 1.04 -7.59 -21.24
N LYS A 146 0.25 -6.95 -20.40
CA LYS A 146 -0.65 -5.85 -20.74
C LYS A 146 -0.76 -4.80 -19.65
N ILE A 147 -1.39 -3.68 -19.96
CA ILE A 147 -1.84 -2.69 -18.98
C ILE A 147 -3.11 -3.21 -18.32
N PHE A 148 -3.09 -3.39 -17.01
CA PHE A 148 -4.21 -3.95 -16.25
C PHE A 148 -5.27 -2.90 -15.91
N LYS A 149 -6.54 -3.29 -16.09
CA LYS A 149 -7.74 -2.59 -15.64
C LYS A 149 -8.30 -3.27 -14.40
N GLU A 150 -9.17 -2.58 -13.66
CA GLU A 150 -9.79 -3.10 -12.44
C GLU A 150 -10.62 -4.37 -12.67
N THR A 151 -11.16 -4.53 -13.87
CA THR A 151 -11.96 -5.70 -14.30
C THR A 151 -11.15 -6.90 -14.76
N ASP A 152 -9.82 -6.78 -14.82
CA ASP A 152 -8.97 -7.87 -15.27
C ASP A 152 -8.86 -8.99 -14.24
N THR A 153 -8.62 -10.20 -14.75
CA THR A 153 -8.51 -11.42 -13.96
C THR A 153 -7.47 -11.28 -12.85
N LEU A 154 -7.88 -11.64 -11.64
CA LEU A 154 -6.98 -11.73 -10.50
C LEU A 154 -6.18 -13.03 -10.57
N GLY A 155 -4.95 -12.96 -10.09
CA GLY A 155 -4.03 -14.09 -9.94
C GLY A 155 -3.21 -13.90 -8.69
N GLY A 156 -2.12 -14.58 -8.57
CA GLY A 156 -1.20 -14.44 -7.42
C GLY A 156 -0.35 -15.69 -7.35
N THR A 157 0.94 -15.55 -7.64
CA THR A 157 1.83 -16.70 -7.80
C THR A 157 2.79 -16.87 -6.63
N ASP A 158 2.80 -15.91 -5.71
CA ASP A 158 3.58 -15.96 -4.47
C ASP A 158 2.67 -15.73 -3.25
N PRO A 159 3.09 -16.12 -2.03
CA PRO A 159 2.23 -16.03 -0.84
C PRO A 159 1.77 -14.60 -0.52
N TYR A 160 2.59 -13.58 -0.79
CA TYR A 160 2.18 -12.18 -0.62
C TYR A 160 1.09 -11.80 -1.62
N SER A 161 1.31 -12.03 -2.90
CA SER A 161 0.34 -11.71 -3.96
C SER A 161 -0.97 -12.46 -3.74
N SER A 162 -0.89 -13.77 -3.43
CA SER A 162 -2.06 -14.60 -3.11
C SER A 162 -2.83 -14.08 -1.90
N SER A 163 -2.14 -13.69 -0.82
CA SER A 163 -2.81 -13.12 0.36
C SER A 163 -3.58 -11.84 0.04
N LYS A 164 -3.05 -11.01 -0.89
CA LYS A 164 -3.74 -9.79 -1.33
C LYS A 164 -4.88 -10.07 -2.29
N VAL A 165 -4.80 -11.12 -3.12
CA VAL A 165 -5.93 -11.61 -3.93
C VAL A 165 -7.07 -12.10 -3.01
N CYS A 166 -6.75 -12.86 -1.97
CA CYS A 166 -7.74 -13.27 -0.97
C CYS A 166 -8.44 -12.05 -0.32
N VAL A 167 -7.71 -10.95 -0.07
CA VAL A 167 -8.30 -9.69 0.42
C VAL A 167 -9.29 -9.10 -0.58
N GLU A 168 -9.00 -9.13 -1.90
CA GLU A 168 -9.91 -8.63 -2.93
C GLU A 168 -11.20 -9.47 -2.99
N PHE A 169 -11.11 -10.80 -2.90
CA PHE A 169 -12.28 -11.68 -2.83
C PHE A 169 -13.07 -11.47 -1.53
N LEU A 170 -12.38 -11.37 -0.40
CA LEU A 170 -13.01 -11.06 0.88
C LEU A 170 -13.78 -9.74 0.82
N PHE A 171 -13.17 -8.69 0.27
CA PHE A 171 -13.80 -7.39 0.07
C PHE A 171 -15.07 -7.51 -0.79
N SER A 172 -14.98 -8.19 -1.95
CA SER A 172 -16.12 -8.38 -2.83
C SER A 172 -17.27 -9.12 -2.13
N SER A 173 -16.97 -10.20 -1.39
CA SER A 173 -17.96 -10.93 -0.59
C SER A 173 -18.65 -10.02 0.42
N TYR A 174 -17.88 -9.19 1.16
CA TYR A 174 -18.44 -8.29 2.16
C TYR A 174 -19.30 -7.17 1.56
N ILE A 175 -18.88 -6.60 0.42
CA ILE A 175 -19.67 -5.58 -0.27
C ILE A 175 -21.03 -6.15 -0.67
N ASN A 176 -21.05 -7.33 -1.31
CA ASN A 176 -22.28 -7.94 -1.79
C ASN A 176 -23.21 -8.40 -0.66
N SER A 177 -22.64 -8.93 0.44
CA SER A 177 -23.42 -9.52 1.53
C SER A 177 -23.85 -8.52 2.61
N PHE A 178 -23.02 -7.51 2.92
CA PHE A 178 -23.21 -6.70 4.12
C PHE A 178 -23.22 -5.19 3.88
N PHE A 179 -22.73 -4.69 2.75
CA PHE A 179 -22.61 -3.26 2.45
C PHE A 179 -23.40 -2.84 1.21
N ASN A 180 -24.62 -3.32 1.11
CA ASN A 180 -25.55 -3.01 0.03
C ASN A 180 -26.06 -1.55 0.06
N SER A 181 -26.98 -1.22 -0.85
CA SER A 181 -27.54 0.14 -1.04
C SER A 181 -28.21 0.74 0.21
N LYS A 182 -28.68 -0.10 1.14
CA LYS A 182 -29.31 0.34 2.40
C LYS A 182 -28.27 0.82 3.43
N ASN A 183 -27.04 0.40 3.31
CA ASN A 183 -25.96 0.80 4.22
C ASN A 183 -25.41 2.19 3.86
N LYS A 184 -25.15 3.00 4.90
CA LYS A 184 -24.56 4.34 4.78
C LYS A 184 -23.02 4.30 4.76
N GLN A 185 -22.41 3.12 4.83
CA GLN A 185 -20.97 2.92 4.86
C GLN A 185 -20.46 2.59 3.46
N MET A 186 -19.40 3.25 3.04
CA MET A 186 -18.82 3.10 1.70
C MET A 186 -17.38 2.59 1.81
N LEU A 187 -17.07 1.54 1.10
CA LEU A 187 -15.77 0.89 1.15
C LEU A 187 -15.18 0.77 -0.25
N ALA A 188 -13.85 0.81 -0.35
CA ALA A 188 -13.14 0.54 -1.60
C ALA A 188 -11.79 -0.16 -1.31
N THR A 189 -11.32 -0.98 -2.24
CA THR A 189 -9.92 -1.40 -2.29
C THR A 189 -9.15 -0.53 -3.25
N VAL A 190 -7.85 -0.35 -2.98
CA VAL A 190 -6.96 0.45 -3.83
C VAL A 190 -5.69 -0.34 -4.14
N ARG A 191 -5.41 -0.48 -5.43
CA ARG A 191 -4.27 -1.20 -5.99
C ARG A 191 -3.25 -0.18 -6.48
N ALA A 192 -2.04 -0.23 -5.94
CA ALA A 192 -0.95 0.63 -6.39
C ALA A 192 0.32 -0.19 -6.60
N GLY A 193 1.12 0.23 -7.56
CA GLY A 193 2.42 -0.34 -7.85
C GLY A 193 3.51 0.13 -6.90
N ASN A 194 4.74 0.07 -7.38
CA ASN A 194 5.91 0.49 -6.63
C ASN A 194 5.88 1.99 -6.35
N VAL A 195 6.02 2.34 -5.08
CA VAL A 195 6.16 3.74 -4.65
C VAL A 195 7.57 4.00 -4.13
N ILE A 196 8.06 5.21 -4.41
CA ILE A 196 9.35 5.73 -3.92
C ILE A 196 9.13 7.04 -3.17
N GLY A 197 10.03 7.34 -2.24
CA GLY A 197 9.98 8.60 -1.48
C GLY A 197 10.96 8.58 -0.31
N GLY A 198 11.21 9.73 0.25
CA GLY A 198 12.07 9.85 1.43
C GLY A 198 11.51 9.07 2.63
N GLY A 199 12.41 8.47 3.41
CA GLY A 199 12.04 7.74 4.62
C GLY A 199 11.63 6.28 4.43
N ASP A 200 11.76 5.71 3.22
CA ASP A 200 11.69 4.26 3.04
C ASP A 200 13.06 3.62 3.35
N TYR A 201 13.09 2.75 4.35
CA TYR A 201 14.28 2.00 4.74
C TYR A 201 14.06 0.47 4.65
N SER A 202 13.00 0.04 3.97
CA SER A 202 12.68 -1.38 3.83
C SER A 202 13.76 -2.15 3.10
N LYS A 203 14.00 -3.39 3.52
CA LYS A 203 14.92 -4.31 2.82
C LYS A 203 14.30 -4.73 1.49
N ASP A 204 15.14 -5.16 0.56
CA ASP A 204 14.75 -5.70 -0.75
C ASP A 204 13.98 -4.74 -1.66
N ARG A 205 14.11 -3.44 -1.42
CA ARG A 205 13.61 -2.38 -2.30
C ARG A 205 14.77 -1.62 -2.92
N LEU A 206 14.66 -1.29 -4.21
CA LEU A 206 15.76 -0.73 -4.99
C LEU A 206 16.35 0.54 -4.35
N ILE A 207 15.55 1.57 -4.12
CA ILE A 207 16.06 2.87 -3.63
C ILE A 207 16.66 2.76 -2.22
N PRO A 208 15.99 2.12 -1.23
CA PRO A 208 16.61 1.84 0.07
C PRO A 208 17.90 1.03 -0.02
N ASP A 209 17.98 0.05 -0.94
CA ASP A 209 19.19 -0.76 -1.13
C ASP A 209 20.33 0.08 -1.73
N ILE A 210 20.04 0.95 -2.72
CA ILE A 210 21.02 1.90 -3.29
C ILE A 210 21.59 2.79 -2.17
N TYR A 211 20.71 3.36 -1.33
CA TYR A 211 21.16 4.20 -0.20
C TYR A 211 22.05 3.42 0.79
N ARG A 212 21.71 2.16 1.08
CA ARG A 212 22.56 1.30 1.93
C ARG A 212 23.92 1.01 1.31
N PHE A 213 23.96 0.76 0.01
CA PHE A 213 25.24 0.57 -0.73
C PHE A 213 26.08 1.85 -0.73
N TYR A 214 25.46 3.00 -0.95
CA TYR A 214 26.10 4.31 -0.86
C TYR A 214 26.77 4.53 0.52
N LYS A 215 26.00 4.37 1.60
CA LYS A 215 26.51 4.53 2.97
C LYS A 215 27.67 3.58 3.30
N LYS A 216 27.68 2.39 2.69
CA LYS A 216 28.74 1.38 2.89
C LYS A 216 29.87 1.49 1.86
N LYS A 217 29.87 2.49 0.99
CA LYS A 217 30.84 2.65 -0.12
C LYS A 217 30.97 1.38 -0.97
N LYS A 218 29.85 0.68 -1.22
CA LYS A 218 29.78 -0.56 -2.00
C LYS A 218 29.12 -0.34 -3.35
N LYS A 219 29.45 -1.21 -4.32
CA LYS A 219 28.80 -1.22 -5.65
C LYS A 219 27.32 -1.55 -5.51
N ILE A 220 26.46 -0.93 -6.34
CA ILE A 220 25.03 -1.23 -6.41
C ILE A 220 24.84 -2.59 -7.07
N LEU A 221 24.25 -3.54 -6.35
CA LEU A 221 24.04 -4.91 -6.83
C LEU A 221 22.61 -5.08 -7.34
N LEU A 222 22.43 -5.27 -8.66
CA LEU A 222 21.13 -5.50 -9.28
C LEU A 222 20.85 -6.99 -9.48
N ARG A 223 19.72 -7.47 -8.93
CA ARG A 223 19.26 -8.86 -9.07
C ARG A 223 18.51 -9.11 -10.37
N ASN A 224 17.64 -8.16 -10.78
CA ASN A 224 16.87 -8.23 -12.03
C ASN A 224 16.89 -6.86 -12.74
N PRO A 225 17.97 -6.54 -13.47
CA PRO A 225 18.18 -5.21 -14.05
C PRO A 225 17.19 -4.87 -15.16
N LEU A 226 16.65 -5.85 -15.88
CA LEU A 226 15.74 -5.65 -17.00
C LEU A 226 14.25 -5.58 -16.57
N ALA A 227 13.94 -5.86 -15.30
CA ALA A 227 12.57 -5.77 -14.82
C ALA A 227 12.07 -4.32 -14.92
N VAL A 228 10.93 -4.14 -15.56
CA VAL A 228 10.23 -2.84 -15.67
C VAL A 228 9.32 -2.68 -14.47
N ARG A 229 9.26 -1.46 -13.91
CA ARG A 229 8.39 -1.11 -12.77
C ARG A 229 7.67 0.20 -13.06
N PRO A 230 6.41 0.32 -12.60
CA PRO A 230 5.65 1.56 -12.64
C PRO A 230 6.07 2.46 -11.46
N TRP A 231 7.14 3.24 -11.65
CA TRP A 231 7.67 4.10 -10.60
C TRP A 231 6.78 5.32 -10.38
N GLN A 232 6.39 5.56 -9.13
CA GLN A 232 5.64 6.75 -8.74
C GLN A 232 6.06 7.25 -7.36
N HIS A 233 5.94 8.55 -7.13
CA HIS A 233 6.19 9.09 -5.81
C HIS A 233 5.08 8.66 -4.84
N VAL A 234 5.42 8.42 -3.58
CA VAL A 234 4.46 7.93 -2.57
C VAL A 234 3.24 8.84 -2.39
N LEU A 235 3.38 10.13 -2.61
CA LEU A 235 2.29 11.11 -2.52
C LEU A 235 1.25 10.96 -3.63
N GLU A 236 1.64 10.43 -4.80
CA GLU A 236 0.70 10.24 -5.93
C GLU A 236 -0.47 9.32 -5.55
N PRO A 237 -0.24 8.04 -5.18
CA PRO A 237 -1.34 7.18 -4.80
C PRO A 237 -2.01 7.66 -3.49
N LEU A 238 -1.26 8.28 -2.56
CA LEU A 238 -1.87 8.80 -1.34
C LEU A 238 -2.86 9.94 -1.63
N SER A 239 -2.53 10.86 -2.55
CA SER A 239 -3.49 11.88 -3.01
C SER A 239 -4.74 11.25 -3.61
N GLY A 240 -4.57 10.22 -4.44
CA GLY A 240 -5.69 9.46 -5.01
C GLY A 240 -6.55 8.79 -3.94
N TYR A 241 -5.94 8.18 -2.91
CA TYR A 241 -6.70 7.57 -1.80
C TYR A 241 -7.51 8.60 -1.02
N LEU A 242 -6.94 9.78 -0.78
CA LEU A 242 -7.63 10.86 -0.09
C LEU A 242 -8.80 11.37 -0.92
N LEU A 243 -8.60 11.61 -2.23
CA LEU A 243 -9.65 12.06 -3.14
C LEU A 243 -10.79 11.03 -3.24
N LEU A 244 -10.46 9.75 -3.43
CA LEU A 244 -11.43 8.66 -3.42
C LEU A 244 -12.25 8.65 -2.12
N THR A 245 -11.57 8.87 -0.98
CA THR A 245 -12.24 8.91 0.33
C THR A 245 -13.21 10.07 0.46
N GLU A 246 -12.91 11.25 -0.07
CA GLU A 246 -13.82 12.39 -0.10
C GLU A 246 -15.10 12.01 -0.85
N HIS A 247 -14.96 11.41 -2.04
CA HIS A 247 -16.11 10.98 -2.83
C HIS A 247 -16.92 9.86 -2.17
N LEU A 248 -16.25 8.85 -1.61
CA LEU A 248 -16.91 7.77 -0.85
C LEU A 248 -17.70 8.33 0.35
N HIS A 249 -17.13 9.30 1.06
CA HIS A 249 -17.75 9.86 2.26
C HIS A 249 -18.99 10.68 1.92
N ASP A 250 -18.95 11.46 0.84
CA ASP A 250 -20.05 12.33 0.39
C ASP A 250 -21.14 11.57 -0.36
N LYS A 251 -20.98 10.27 -0.58
CA LYS A 251 -21.92 9.39 -1.32
C LYS A 251 -22.28 9.87 -2.72
N LYS A 252 -21.45 10.72 -3.33
CA LYS A 252 -21.72 11.31 -4.63
C LYS A 252 -21.78 10.29 -5.76
N ILE A 253 -21.18 9.10 -5.57
CA ILE A 253 -21.09 8.07 -6.61
C ILE A 253 -21.40 6.71 -6.00
N LYS A 254 -22.62 6.21 -6.17
CA LYS A 254 -23.06 4.87 -5.68
C LYS A 254 -22.18 3.72 -6.19
N ARG A 255 -21.54 3.87 -7.35
CA ARG A 255 -20.64 2.86 -7.97
C ARG A 255 -19.21 2.88 -7.45
N LEU A 256 -18.87 3.70 -6.43
CA LEU A 256 -17.49 3.80 -5.90
C LEU A 256 -17.07 2.66 -4.96
N GLN A 257 -18.02 1.80 -4.55
CA GLN A 257 -17.71 0.62 -3.75
C GLN A 257 -17.12 -0.48 -4.64
N GLN A 258 -15.90 -0.26 -5.10
CA GLN A 258 -15.21 -1.18 -6.01
C GLN A 258 -13.69 -1.10 -5.80
N ASN A 259 -12.99 -1.74 -6.68
CA ASN A 259 -11.55 -1.79 -6.72
C ASN A 259 -11.03 -0.66 -7.60
N TRP A 260 -9.95 0.03 -7.19
CA TRP A 260 -9.39 1.18 -7.89
C TRP A 260 -7.90 1.00 -8.15
N ASN A 261 -7.45 1.26 -9.37
CA ASN A 261 -6.04 1.28 -9.73
C ASN A 261 -5.45 2.68 -9.58
N PHE A 262 -4.26 2.74 -8.98
CA PHE A 262 -3.45 3.96 -8.88
C PHE A 262 -2.06 3.68 -9.44
N GLY A 263 -1.86 3.95 -10.71
CA GLY A 263 -0.60 3.76 -11.42
C GLY A 263 -0.11 5.05 -12.07
N PRO A 264 1.19 5.15 -12.38
CA PRO A 264 1.76 6.29 -13.07
C PRO A 264 1.47 6.21 -14.57
N ASN A 265 1.81 7.27 -15.29
CA ASN A 265 1.84 7.25 -16.75
C ASN A 265 2.84 6.22 -17.28
N ILE A 266 2.61 5.69 -18.48
CA ILE A 266 3.48 4.70 -19.13
C ILE A 266 4.93 5.21 -19.23
N SER A 267 5.14 6.51 -19.44
CA SER A 267 6.46 7.14 -19.48
C SER A 267 7.28 6.94 -18.19
N SER A 268 6.62 6.70 -17.05
CA SER A 268 7.27 6.41 -15.76
C SER A 268 7.59 4.91 -15.56
N CYS A 269 7.21 4.05 -16.52
CA CYS A 269 7.57 2.64 -16.49
C CYS A 269 8.99 2.47 -17.00
N LYS A 270 9.94 2.32 -16.09
CA LYS A 270 11.37 2.22 -16.37
C LYS A 270 11.96 0.93 -15.80
N THR A 271 13.03 0.45 -16.42
CA THR A 271 13.76 -0.71 -15.92
C THR A 271 14.44 -0.41 -14.58
N VAL A 272 14.67 -1.44 -13.78
CA VAL A 272 15.45 -1.35 -12.56
C VAL A 272 16.85 -0.78 -12.83
N ARG A 273 17.47 -1.17 -13.95
CA ARG A 273 18.78 -0.67 -14.39
C ARG A 273 18.73 0.84 -14.68
N TYR A 274 17.70 1.32 -15.38
CA TYR A 274 17.55 2.75 -15.66
C TYR A 274 17.57 3.59 -14.38
N VAL A 275 16.74 3.20 -13.40
CA VAL A 275 16.65 3.91 -12.13
C VAL A 275 17.96 3.78 -11.32
N ALA A 276 18.58 2.60 -11.31
CA ALA A 276 19.85 2.41 -10.63
C ALA A 276 20.97 3.27 -11.23
N ASN A 277 21.06 3.37 -12.57
CA ASN A 277 22.04 4.20 -13.25
C ASN A 277 21.82 5.68 -12.95
N PHE A 278 20.56 6.15 -12.91
CA PHE A 278 20.27 7.54 -12.54
C PHE A 278 20.84 7.90 -11.16
N PHE A 279 20.61 7.04 -10.16
CA PHE A 279 21.19 7.24 -8.81
C PHE A 279 22.70 7.02 -8.77
N SER A 280 23.23 6.07 -9.55
CA SER A 280 24.68 5.78 -9.60
C SER A 280 25.46 6.98 -10.09
N ASN A 281 24.98 7.64 -11.14
CA ASN A 281 25.61 8.86 -11.67
C ASN A 281 25.61 10.00 -10.64
N SER A 282 24.48 10.22 -9.96
CA SER A 282 24.37 11.27 -8.93
C SER A 282 25.20 10.97 -7.67
N LEU A 283 25.38 9.70 -7.31
CA LEU A 283 26.06 9.28 -6.11
C LEU A 283 27.51 8.80 -6.36
N ARG A 284 27.98 8.84 -7.60
CA ARG A 284 29.29 8.35 -8.05
C ARG A 284 29.55 6.89 -7.60
N LEU A 285 28.58 6.01 -7.84
CA LEU A 285 28.64 4.59 -7.50
C LEU A 285 28.66 3.72 -8.75
N ASN A 286 29.34 2.58 -8.69
CA ASN A 286 29.31 1.58 -9.75
C ASN A 286 28.10 0.65 -9.62
N VAL A 287 27.42 0.37 -10.74
CA VAL A 287 26.32 -0.60 -10.83
C VAL A 287 26.87 -1.92 -11.38
N VAL A 288 26.57 -3.00 -10.72
CA VAL A 288 26.94 -4.37 -11.15
C VAL A 288 25.72 -5.28 -11.08
N ASN A 289 25.70 -6.28 -11.97
CA ASN A 289 24.67 -7.32 -11.90
C ASN A 289 25.08 -8.36 -10.84
N ALA A 290 24.12 -8.84 -10.07
CA ALA A 290 24.36 -10.00 -9.23
C ALA A 290 24.72 -11.20 -10.11
N LYS A 291 25.83 -11.87 -9.82
CA LYS A 291 26.16 -13.16 -10.45
C LYS A 291 25.02 -14.13 -10.09
N THR A 292 24.33 -14.65 -11.11
CA THR A 292 23.37 -15.74 -10.91
C THR A 292 24.16 -16.98 -10.49
N LYS A 293 24.15 -17.31 -9.21
CA LYS A 293 24.63 -18.62 -8.75
C LYS A 293 23.70 -19.67 -9.35
N ASN A 294 24.27 -20.52 -10.19
CA ASN A 294 23.78 -21.77 -10.78
C ASN A 294 22.42 -21.78 -11.51
N LYS A 295 22.47 -22.35 -12.73
CA LYS A 295 21.38 -22.63 -13.67
C LYS A 295 20.29 -23.58 -13.14
N THR A 296 20.40 -24.14 -11.95
CA THR A 296 19.55 -25.20 -11.42
C THR A 296 18.32 -24.73 -10.64
N ASP A 297 18.23 -23.45 -10.26
CA ASP A 297 17.07 -22.97 -9.51
C ASP A 297 15.99 -22.39 -10.45
N LYS A 298 15.28 -23.30 -11.12
CA LYS A 298 14.13 -22.98 -12.01
C LYS A 298 13.00 -22.23 -11.25
N SER A 299 12.88 -22.43 -9.94
CA SER A 299 11.87 -21.76 -9.12
C SER A 299 12.16 -20.27 -8.94
N LYS A 300 13.44 -19.89 -8.78
CA LYS A 300 13.86 -18.50 -8.65
C LYS A 300 13.75 -17.71 -9.95
N LYS A 301 13.87 -18.36 -11.13
CA LYS A 301 13.67 -17.71 -12.43
C LYS A 301 12.20 -17.34 -12.68
N LYS A 302 11.25 -18.19 -12.27
CA LYS A 302 9.81 -17.91 -12.45
C LYS A 302 9.32 -16.70 -11.62
N VAL A 303 9.82 -16.54 -10.40
CA VAL A 303 9.43 -15.46 -9.47
C VAL A 303 9.81 -14.06 -9.99
N PHE A 304 10.83 -13.95 -10.84
CA PHE A 304 11.33 -12.65 -11.32
C PHE A 304 10.91 -12.27 -12.74
N LYS A 305 10.28 -13.17 -13.49
CA LYS A 305 9.74 -12.85 -14.83
C LYS A 305 8.38 -12.15 -14.79
N ALA A 306 7.73 -12.14 -13.66
CA ALA A 306 6.33 -11.81 -13.50
C ALA A 306 6.12 -10.34 -13.13
N GLU A 307 6.69 -9.37 -13.87
CA GLU A 307 6.72 -8.07 -13.25
C GLU A 307 6.61 -6.87 -14.19
N THR A 308 5.74 -6.99 -15.17
CA THR A 308 5.22 -5.84 -15.92
C THR A 308 3.75 -5.63 -15.61
N SER A 309 3.39 -5.40 -14.35
CA SER A 309 2.07 -4.87 -14.07
C SER A 309 2.12 -3.35 -14.21
N ILE A 310 1.62 -2.85 -15.31
CA ILE A 310 1.38 -1.44 -15.54
C ILE A 310 -0.10 -1.22 -15.21
N LEU A 311 -0.36 -0.52 -14.12
CA LEU A 311 -1.71 -0.09 -13.79
C LEU A 311 -2.02 1.18 -14.59
N ARG A 312 -3.13 1.18 -15.29
CA ARG A 312 -3.69 2.37 -15.88
C ARG A 312 -4.67 2.97 -14.88
N LEU A 313 -4.55 4.28 -14.59
CA LEU A 313 -5.67 5.04 -14.08
C LEU A 313 -6.76 4.94 -15.14
N SER A 314 -7.83 4.22 -14.87
CA SER A 314 -9.03 4.36 -15.69
C SER A 314 -9.46 5.81 -15.52
N ASN A 315 -9.47 6.58 -16.63
CA ASN A 315 -10.05 7.91 -16.65
C ASN A 315 -11.55 7.76 -16.36
N HIS A 316 -11.92 7.81 -15.09
CA HIS A 316 -13.30 8.06 -14.72
C HIS A 316 -13.55 9.55 -14.96
N LYS A 317 -14.18 9.84 -16.12
CA LYS A 317 -14.81 11.12 -16.39
C LYS A 317 -15.99 11.34 -15.44
#